data_33cab1a4b00123fdd943032461cdab75
#
_entry.id   33cab1a4b00123fdd943032461cdab75
#
_cell.length_a   1.000
_cell.length_b   1.000
_cell.length_c   1.000
_cell.angle_alpha   90.00
_cell.angle_beta   90.00
_cell.angle_gamma   90.00
#
_symmetry.space_group_name_H-M   'P 1'
#
loop_
_entity.id
_entity.type
_entity.pdbx_description
1 polymer ?
#
loop_
_entity_poly.entity_id
_entity_poly.type
_entity_poly.pdbx_seq_one_letter_code
_entity_poly.pdbx_strand_id
1 'polypeptide(L)'
;VLTIILAGGWWLLIRTDGITGDFSPDLKWRWSKTPEEEFLVNRGMETLDPSTLDINISSEPEWPGFRGPERDGIIKGIQIETDWKSNGPKEIWRKKIGPGCSSFAVNGDLLYTQEQRGEEEIVSCYYMKTGDLVWSHSDSARFWDSHAGAGPRSTPALHDRRVYTLGATGILNALD
;
A
#
# COMPACT_ATOMS: atom_id res chain seq x y z
N VAL A 1 34.85 -15.94 27.30
CA VAL A 1 33.70 -16.81 26.93
C VAL A 1 32.38 -16.16 27.28
N LEU A 2 32.16 -15.69 28.53
CA LEU A 2 30.92 -15.05 28.95
C LEU A 2 30.57 -13.80 28.13
N THR A 3 31.54 -12.94 27.80
CA THR A 3 31.37 -11.74 26.98
C THR A 3 30.95 -12.05 25.54
N ILE A 4 31.48 -13.14 24.97
CA ILE A 4 31.09 -13.58 23.62
C ILE A 4 29.65 -14.13 23.62
N ILE A 5 29.26 -14.86 24.66
CA ILE A 5 27.89 -15.37 24.82
C ILE A 5 26.91 -14.22 25.02
N LEU A 6 27.25 -13.21 25.81
CA LEU A 6 26.39 -12.02 26.00
C LEU A 6 26.28 -11.18 24.71
N ALA A 7 27.38 -10.96 24.00
CA ALA A 7 27.36 -10.23 22.74
C ALA A 7 26.63 -10.99 21.62
N GLY A 8 26.83 -12.32 21.53
CA GLY A 8 26.09 -13.18 20.58
C GLY A 8 24.63 -13.36 20.96
N GLY A 9 24.32 -13.50 22.27
CA GLY A 9 22.97 -13.60 22.78
C GLY A 9 22.10 -12.40 22.48
N TRP A 10 22.68 -11.19 22.46
CA TRP A 10 21.96 -9.97 22.10
C TRP A 10 21.33 -10.05 20.70
N TRP A 11 22.05 -10.59 19.73
CA TRP A 11 21.56 -10.75 18.35
C TRP A 11 20.37 -11.74 18.23
N LEU A 12 20.23 -12.66 19.17
CA LEU A 12 19.07 -13.55 19.22
C LEU A 12 17.79 -12.86 19.67
N LEU A 13 17.91 -11.73 20.35
CA LEU A 13 16.78 -10.98 20.92
C LEU A 13 16.20 -9.92 19.96
N ILE A 14 16.98 -9.55 18.94
CA ILE A 14 16.59 -8.53 17.96
C ILE A 14 16.29 -9.16 16.60
N ARG A 15 15.46 -8.48 15.84
CA ARG A 15 15.21 -8.72 14.42
C ARG A 15 15.36 -7.42 13.65
N THR A 16 15.51 -7.51 12.34
CA THR A 16 15.38 -6.36 11.45
C THR A 16 14.02 -6.40 10.76
N ASP A 17 13.32 -5.28 10.73
CA ASP A 17 12.08 -5.08 9.97
C ASP A 17 12.37 -4.45 8.59
N GLY A 18 13.64 -4.34 8.20
CA GLY A 18 14.11 -3.84 6.92
C GLY A 18 15.21 -2.82 7.04
N ILE A 19 15.42 -2.07 5.97
CA ILE A 19 16.40 -0.98 5.87
C ILE A 19 15.62 0.31 5.64
N THR A 20 15.90 1.34 6.43
CA THR A 20 15.31 2.67 6.28
C THR A 20 15.88 3.40 5.05
N GLY A 21 15.24 4.50 4.62
CA GLY A 21 15.69 5.26 3.44
C GLY A 21 17.07 5.88 3.55
N ASP A 22 17.62 5.97 4.75
CA ASP A 22 19.00 6.40 5.06
C ASP A 22 19.97 5.21 5.23
N PHE A 23 19.59 4.03 4.77
CA PHE A 23 20.35 2.78 4.83
C PHE A 23 20.65 2.27 6.27
N SER A 24 19.92 2.74 7.25
CA SER A 24 20.04 2.23 8.63
C SER A 24 19.12 1.01 8.83
N PRO A 25 19.56 -0.06 9.54
CA PRO A 25 18.69 -1.18 9.85
C PRO A 25 17.61 -0.76 10.87
N ASP A 26 16.35 -1.07 10.59
CA ASP A 26 15.27 -0.90 11.57
C ASP A 26 15.26 -2.11 12.51
N LEU A 27 15.91 -1.94 13.68
CA LEU A 27 16.05 -3.00 14.66
C LEU A 27 14.91 -2.96 15.68
N LYS A 28 14.25 -4.10 15.85
CA LYS A 28 13.17 -4.29 16.82
C LYS A 28 13.46 -5.49 17.72
N TRP A 29 12.82 -5.54 18.86
CA TRP A 29 12.82 -6.75 19.68
C TRP A 29 12.07 -7.86 18.96
N ARG A 30 12.57 -9.08 19.02
CA ARG A 30 11.98 -10.23 18.31
C ARG A 30 10.53 -10.53 18.74
N TRP A 31 10.14 -10.17 19.95
CA TRP A 31 8.79 -10.34 20.50
C TRP A 31 7.87 -9.12 20.31
N SER A 32 8.38 -8.01 19.76
CA SER A 32 7.51 -6.89 19.39
C SER A 32 6.61 -7.29 18.23
N LYS A 33 5.39 -6.82 18.25
CA LYS A 33 4.51 -6.97 17.09
C LYS A 33 5.11 -6.29 15.86
N THR A 34 4.93 -6.90 14.71
CA THR A 34 5.25 -6.25 13.44
C THR A 34 4.18 -5.21 13.11
N PRO A 35 4.48 -4.20 12.28
CA PRO A 35 3.46 -3.27 11.79
C PRO A 35 2.28 -3.98 11.11
N GLU A 36 2.55 -5.11 10.43
CA GLU A 36 1.52 -5.96 9.82
C GLU A 36 0.63 -6.62 10.88
N GLU A 37 1.22 -7.20 11.93
CA GLU A 37 0.47 -7.81 13.04
C GLU A 37 -0.38 -6.79 13.78
N GLU A 38 0.14 -5.57 14.00
CA GLU A 38 -0.63 -4.47 14.59
C GLU A 38 -1.80 -4.06 13.69
N PHE A 39 -1.56 -3.99 12.39
CA PHE A 39 -2.60 -3.68 11.42
C PHE A 39 -3.71 -4.74 11.42
N LEU A 40 -3.34 -6.04 11.44
CA LEU A 40 -4.30 -7.14 11.44
C LEU A 40 -5.15 -7.21 12.72
N VAL A 41 -4.56 -6.88 13.88
CA VAL A 41 -5.28 -6.85 15.17
C VAL A 41 -6.32 -5.71 15.20
N ASN A 42 -5.98 -4.57 14.62
CA ASN A 42 -6.85 -3.38 14.59
C ASN A 42 -7.82 -3.38 13.41
N ARG A 43 -8.06 -4.52 12.79
CA ARG A 43 -8.83 -4.73 11.58
C ARG A 43 -10.35 -4.54 11.80
N GLY A 44 -10.75 -3.29 11.95
CA GLY A 44 -12.15 -2.87 11.76
C GLY A 44 -12.31 -2.36 10.34
N MET A 45 -12.44 -3.25 9.35
CA MET A 45 -12.76 -2.82 8.00
C MET A 45 -14.26 -2.91 7.80
N GLU A 46 -14.95 -1.86 8.18
CA GLU A 46 -16.25 -1.58 7.63
C GLU A 46 -16.04 -1.14 6.18
N THR A 47 -16.51 -1.95 5.25
CA THR A 47 -16.66 -1.53 3.86
C THR A 47 -17.79 -0.53 3.81
N LEU A 48 -17.56 0.59 3.15
CA LEU A 48 -18.66 1.50 2.84
C LEU A 48 -19.66 0.78 1.93
N ASP A 49 -20.92 1.07 2.12
CA ASP A 49 -21.94 0.69 1.12
C ASP A 49 -21.79 1.66 -0.08
N PRO A 50 -21.33 1.18 -1.26
CA PRO A 50 -21.13 2.02 -2.42
C PRO A 50 -22.41 2.74 -2.86
N SER A 51 -23.58 2.17 -2.56
CA SER A 51 -24.87 2.75 -2.93
C SER A 51 -25.22 4.03 -2.16
N THR A 52 -24.54 4.28 -1.03
CA THR A 52 -24.73 5.48 -0.19
C THR A 52 -23.81 6.63 -0.59
N LEU A 53 -22.87 6.40 -1.51
CA LEU A 53 -21.87 7.37 -1.93
C LEU A 53 -22.21 7.91 -3.33
N ASP A 54 -22.11 9.21 -3.48
CA ASP A 54 -22.06 9.85 -4.80
C ASP A 54 -20.62 9.75 -5.34
N ILE A 55 -20.32 8.58 -5.96
CA ILE A 55 -19.00 8.27 -6.49
C ILE A 55 -18.95 8.72 -7.95
N ASN A 56 -18.07 9.65 -8.24
CA ASN A 56 -17.75 10.02 -9.61
C ASN A 56 -16.71 9.04 -10.16
N ILE A 57 -17.03 8.36 -11.27
CA ILE A 57 -16.12 7.52 -12.03
C ILE A 57 -15.99 8.11 -13.42
N SER A 58 -14.76 8.41 -13.81
CA SER A 58 -14.45 8.96 -15.13
C SER A 58 -14.47 7.85 -16.20
N SER A 59 -14.84 8.21 -17.43
CA SER A 59 -14.72 7.30 -18.57
C SER A 59 -13.29 6.95 -18.89
N GLU A 60 -12.37 7.89 -18.63
CA GLU A 60 -10.93 7.71 -18.74
C GLU A 60 -10.28 7.97 -17.38
N PRO A 61 -9.51 7.03 -16.81
CA PRO A 61 -8.84 7.20 -15.53
C PRO A 61 -7.78 8.31 -15.59
N GLU A 62 -7.75 9.19 -14.59
CA GLU A 62 -6.77 10.27 -14.46
C GLU A 62 -5.34 9.74 -14.23
N TRP A 63 -5.23 8.60 -13.53
CA TRP A 63 -3.96 7.92 -13.26
C TRP A 63 -4.12 6.41 -13.43
N PRO A 64 -4.09 5.89 -14.67
CA PRO A 64 -4.49 4.51 -14.96
C PRO A 64 -3.54 3.43 -14.48
N GLY A 65 -2.41 3.77 -13.87
CA GLY A 65 -1.44 2.78 -13.39
C GLY A 65 -0.10 3.38 -13.01
N PHE A 66 0.91 2.54 -12.91
CA PHE A 66 2.26 2.95 -12.51
C PHE A 66 2.81 4.06 -13.41
N ARG A 67 3.15 5.19 -12.79
CA ARG A 67 3.67 6.41 -13.43
C ARG A 67 2.69 7.13 -14.37
N GLY A 68 1.39 6.85 -14.25
CA GLY A 68 0.32 7.59 -14.93
C GLY A 68 0.13 7.27 -16.42
N PRO A 69 -0.63 8.11 -17.14
CA PRO A 69 -1.06 7.83 -18.51
C PRO A 69 0.10 7.62 -19.49
N GLU A 70 1.11 8.49 -19.43
CA GLU A 70 2.30 8.44 -20.32
C GLU A 70 3.42 7.56 -19.73
N ARG A 71 3.25 7.01 -18.53
CA ARG A 71 4.26 6.22 -17.79
C ARG A 71 5.56 6.99 -17.51
N ASP A 72 5.50 8.30 -17.47
CA ASP A 72 6.63 9.20 -17.21
C ASP A 72 6.64 9.76 -15.78
N GLY A 73 5.54 9.59 -15.04
CA GLY A 73 5.38 10.13 -13.68
C GLY A 73 5.06 11.62 -13.64
N ILE A 74 4.65 12.21 -14.75
CA ILE A 74 4.40 13.63 -14.89
C ILE A 74 2.91 13.90 -15.01
N ILE A 75 2.41 14.83 -14.19
CA ILE A 75 1.06 15.38 -14.33
C ILE A 75 1.19 16.73 -15.04
N LYS A 76 0.61 16.82 -16.25
CA LYS A 76 0.68 18.03 -17.09
C LYS A 76 -0.48 18.97 -16.79
N GLY A 77 -0.25 20.28 -16.95
CA GLY A 77 -1.29 21.29 -16.87
C GLY A 77 -1.75 21.66 -15.45
N ILE A 78 -1.13 21.13 -14.41
CA ILE A 78 -1.42 21.45 -13.02
C ILE A 78 -0.37 22.43 -12.50
N GLN A 79 -0.82 23.52 -11.87
CA GLN A 79 0.03 24.38 -11.07
C GLN A 79 -0.15 24.03 -9.60
N ILE A 80 0.94 23.69 -8.93
CA ILE A 80 0.96 23.45 -7.49
C ILE A 80 1.50 24.69 -6.77
N GLU A 81 1.01 24.93 -5.55
CA GLU A 81 1.58 25.93 -4.66
C GLU A 81 3.03 25.56 -4.32
N THR A 82 3.94 26.50 -4.43
CA THR A 82 5.37 26.30 -4.18
C THR A 82 5.86 26.92 -2.88
N ASP A 83 5.14 27.88 -2.31
CA ASP A 83 5.43 28.42 -0.99
C ASP A 83 4.81 27.57 0.12
N TRP A 84 5.35 26.38 0.27
CA TRP A 84 4.89 25.43 1.29
C TRP A 84 5.20 25.87 2.73
N LYS A 85 6.04 26.87 2.93
CA LYS A 85 6.27 27.44 4.27
C LYS A 85 5.06 28.20 4.77
N SER A 86 4.41 28.96 3.88
CA SER A 86 3.25 29.78 4.22
C SER A 86 1.92 29.07 3.93
N ASN A 87 1.89 28.20 2.93
CA ASN A 87 0.67 27.52 2.46
C ASN A 87 0.96 26.08 1.99
N GLY A 88 1.44 25.25 2.91
CA GLY A 88 1.73 23.85 2.64
C GLY A 88 0.49 22.99 2.44
N PRO A 89 0.64 21.80 1.84
CA PRO A 89 -0.47 20.86 1.67
C PRO A 89 -1.06 20.46 3.02
N LYS A 90 -2.40 20.39 3.08
CA LYS A 90 -3.12 19.95 4.28
C LYS A 90 -3.38 18.45 4.18
N GLU A 91 -3.07 17.72 5.26
CA GLU A 91 -3.49 16.33 5.37
C GLU A 91 -5.02 16.27 5.48
N ILE A 92 -5.66 15.51 4.57
CA ILE A 92 -7.10 15.30 4.59
C ILE A 92 -7.42 14.08 5.46
N TRP A 93 -6.69 12.98 5.25
CA TRP A 93 -6.80 11.75 6.03
C TRP A 93 -5.49 10.96 5.96
N ARG A 94 -5.32 10.02 6.88
CA ARG A 94 -4.22 9.06 6.93
C ARG A 94 -4.74 7.71 7.40
N LYS A 95 -4.52 6.67 6.63
CA LYS A 95 -4.88 5.29 6.99
C LYS A 95 -3.69 4.35 6.85
N LYS A 96 -3.60 3.41 7.77
CA LYS A 96 -2.68 2.28 7.65
C LYS A 96 -3.26 1.28 6.67
N ILE A 97 -2.42 0.76 5.79
CA ILE A 97 -2.73 -0.34 4.87
C ILE A 97 -1.73 -1.47 5.09
N GLY A 98 -1.96 -2.63 4.50
CA GLY A 98 -1.03 -3.75 4.55
C GLY A 98 0.27 -3.46 3.81
N PRO A 99 1.34 -4.21 4.09
CA PRO A 99 2.61 -4.04 3.40
C PRO A 99 2.51 -4.35 1.90
N GLY A 100 3.34 -3.65 1.13
CA GLY A 100 3.46 -3.77 -0.31
C GLY A 100 4.21 -2.60 -0.92
N CYS A 101 4.63 -2.74 -2.17
CA CYS A 101 5.30 -1.70 -2.95
C CYS A 101 4.39 -1.14 -4.07
N SER A 102 3.10 -1.49 -4.04
CA SER A 102 2.13 -0.98 -4.99
C SER A 102 1.95 0.52 -4.83
N SER A 103 1.89 1.23 -5.95
CA SER A 103 1.38 2.59 -5.99
C SER A 103 -0.14 2.58 -6.14
N PHE A 104 -0.75 3.76 -6.22
CA PHE A 104 -2.18 3.88 -6.52
C PHE A 104 -2.42 4.08 -8.01
N ALA A 105 -3.48 3.44 -8.53
CA ALA A 105 -4.17 3.86 -9.74
C ALA A 105 -5.41 4.66 -9.33
N VAL A 106 -5.82 5.64 -10.14
CA VAL A 106 -6.89 6.59 -9.79
C VAL A 106 -7.89 6.71 -10.92
N ASN A 107 -9.18 6.61 -10.57
CA ASN A 107 -10.27 6.90 -11.48
C ASN A 107 -11.38 7.65 -10.72
N GLY A 108 -11.54 8.93 -11.02
CA GLY A 108 -12.49 9.80 -10.35
C GLY A 108 -12.26 9.83 -8.84
N ASP A 109 -13.27 9.44 -8.07
CA ASP A 109 -13.21 9.42 -6.60
C ASP A 109 -12.63 8.11 -6.02
N LEU A 110 -12.08 7.21 -6.85
CA LEU A 110 -11.60 5.89 -6.43
C LEU A 110 -10.09 5.73 -6.56
N LEU A 111 -9.49 5.12 -5.53
CA LEU A 111 -8.07 4.76 -5.44
C LEU A 111 -7.92 3.24 -5.40
N TYR A 112 -7.09 2.69 -6.28
CA TYR A 112 -6.86 1.25 -6.36
C TYR A 112 -5.40 0.93 -6.03
N THR A 113 -5.19 -0.05 -5.17
CA THR A 113 -3.84 -0.52 -4.80
C THR A 113 -3.84 -2.01 -4.48
N GLN A 114 -2.66 -2.56 -4.24
CA GLN A 114 -2.48 -3.94 -3.78
C GLN A 114 -1.68 -3.94 -2.49
N GLU A 115 -2.03 -4.83 -1.58
CA GLU A 115 -1.40 -4.94 -0.25
C GLU A 115 -1.45 -6.39 0.26
N GLN A 116 -0.55 -6.75 1.15
CA GLN A 116 -0.58 -8.04 1.85
C GLN A 116 -1.36 -7.90 3.16
N ARG A 117 -2.20 -8.87 3.47
CA ARG A 117 -2.90 -8.97 4.76
C ARG A 117 -2.81 -10.39 5.30
N GLY A 118 -1.79 -10.65 6.08
CA GLY A 118 -1.50 -11.99 6.56
C GLY A 118 -1.19 -12.93 5.39
N GLU A 119 -1.94 -14.01 5.24
CA GLU A 119 -1.75 -14.99 4.17
C GLU A 119 -2.49 -14.64 2.87
N GLU A 120 -3.04 -13.43 2.78
CA GLU A 120 -3.82 -13.00 1.62
C GLU A 120 -3.19 -11.78 0.95
N GLU A 121 -3.10 -11.80 -0.35
CA GLU A 121 -2.80 -10.66 -1.20
C GLU A 121 -4.11 -10.00 -1.62
N ILE A 122 -4.25 -8.72 -1.32
CA ILE A 122 -5.51 -7.99 -1.46
C ILE A 122 -5.38 -6.92 -2.53
N VAL A 123 -6.35 -6.87 -3.43
CA VAL A 123 -6.64 -5.71 -4.25
C VAL A 123 -7.67 -4.87 -3.52
N SER A 124 -7.34 -3.63 -3.22
CA SER A 124 -8.20 -2.73 -2.44
C SER A 124 -8.61 -1.52 -3.26
N CYS A 125 -9.90 -1.17 -3.16
CA CYS A 125 -10.45 0.07 -3.69
C CYS A 125 -10.89 0.96 -2.54
N TYR A 126 -10.35 2.18 -2.48
CA TYR A 126 -10.64 3.15 -1.44
C TYR A 126 -11.35 4.37 -2.01
N TYR A 127 -12.24 4.96 -1.21
CA TYR A 127 -12.85 6.24 -1.54
C TYR A 127 -11.86 7.39 -1.28
N MET A 128 -11.55 8.16 -2.29
CA MET A 128 -10.47 9.16 -2.25
C MET A 128 -10.71 10.25 -1.19
N LYS A 129 -11.96 10.64 -0.94
CA LYS A 129 -12.27 11.75 -0.02
C LYS A 129 -12.10 11.40 1.45
N THR A 130 -12.24 10.11 1.83
CA THR A 130 -12.19 9.67 3.23
C THR A 130 -11.15 8.58 3.50
N GLY A 131 -10.66 7.92 2.44
CA GLY A 131 -9.78 6.75 2.53
C GLY A 131 -10.50 5.48 3.02
N ASP A 132 -11.82 5.46 3.06
CA ASP A 132 -12.57 4.29 3.47
C ASP A 132 -12.59 3.23 2.37
N LEU A 133 -12.59 1.96 2.79
CA LEU A 133 -12.62 0.83 1.87
C LEU A 133 -13.99 0.72 1.20
N VAL A 134 -14.02 0.75 -0.13
CA VAL A 134 -15.24 0.56 -0.93
C VAL A 134 -15.44 -0.93 -1.23
N TRP A 135 -14.40 -1.59 -1.73
CA TRP A 135 -14.39 -3.03 -1.95
C TRP A 135 -12.97 -3.59 -1.91
N SER A 136 -12.87 -4.89 -1.78
CA SER A 136 -11.60 -5.61 -1.90
C SER A 136 -11.80 -6.98 -2.54
N HIS A 137 -10.77 -7.44 -3.26
CA HIS A 137 -10.63 -8.80 -3.75
C HIS A 137 -9.42 -9.46 -3.06
N SER A 138 -9.54 -10.75 -2.74
CA SER A 138 -8.54 -11.49 -1.97
C SER A 138 -8.09 -12.73 -2.73
N ASP A 139 -6.78 -12.90 -2.82
CA ASP A 139 -6.12 -14.12 -3.28
C ASP A 139 -5.36 -14.76 -2.11
N SER A 140 -5.49 -16.09 -1.94
CA SER A 140 -4.72 -16.82 -0.93
C SER A 140 -3.27 -16.96 -1.40
N ALA A 141 -2.49 -15.94 -1.16
CA ALA A 141 -1.09 -15.83 -1.56
C ALA A 141 -0.32 -14.95 -0.58
N ARG A 142 0.88 -15.40 -0.21
CA ARG A 142 1.83 -14.60 0.56
C ARG A 142 3.17 -14.55 -0.14
N PHE A 143 3.65 -13.34 -0.32
CA PHE A 143 4.99 -13.09 -0.80
C PHE A 143 5.79 -12.30 0.24
N TRP A 144 7.05 -12.68 0.41
CA TRP A 144 8.00 -11.97 1.26
C TRP A 144 9.42 -12.12 0.71
N ASP A 145 10.19 -11.06 0.74
CA ASP A 145 11.62 -11.10 0.51
C ASP A 145 12.40 -10.27 1.54
N SER A 146 13.69 -10.55 1.69
CA SER A 146 14.53 -9.94 2.71
C SER A 146 14.90 -8.46 2.45
N HIS A 147 14.69 -7.95 1.23
CA HIS A 147 15.08 -6.59 0.83
C HIS A 147 13.91 -5.62 0.92
N ALA A 148 12.74 -6.04 0.45
CA ALA A 148 11.59 -5.18 0.32
C ALA A 148 10.39 -5.61 1.20
N GLY A 149 10.55 -6.67 2.01
CA GLY A 149 9.53 -7.16 2.94
C GLY A 149 8.37 -7.89 2.25
N ALA A 150 7.20 -7.87 2.89
CA ALA A 150 6.02 -8.56 2.43
C ALA A 150 5.25 -7.78 1.34
N GLY A 151 4.44 -8.52 0.58
CA GLY A 151 3.37 -8.02 -0.26
C GLY A 151 3.69 -7.78 -1.73
N PRO A 152 2.68 -7.37 -2.50
CA PRO A 152 2.75 -7.18 -3.94
C PRO A 152 3.71 -6.06 -4.35
N ARG A 153 4.21 -6.17 -5.58
CA ARG A 153 5.21 -5.26 -6.15
C ARG A 153 4.66 -4.40 -7.28
N SER A 154 3.57 -4.84 -7.90
CA SER A 154 2.97 -4.14 -9.03
C SER A 154 1.89 -3.16 -8.59
N THR A 155 1.62 -2.18 -9.44
CA THR A 155 0.50 -1.25 -9.31
C THR A 155 -0.65 -1.73 -10.18
N PRO A 156 -1.91 -1.66 -9.74
CA PRO A 156 -3.06 -1.93 -10.57
C PRO A 156 -3.05 -1.11 -11.86
N ALA A 157 -3.54 -1.69 -12.95
CA ALA A 157 -3.74 -1.00 -14.21
C ALA A 157 -5.24 -0.92 -14.53
N LEU A 158 -5.73 0.30 -14.84
CA LEU A 158 -7.12 0.55 -15.17
C LEU A 158 -7.28 0.67 -16.67
N HIS A 159 -8.17 -0.14 -17.25
CA HIS A 159 -8.50 -0.10 -18.69
C HIS A 159 -9.91 -0.65 -18.91
N ASP A 160 -10.67 -0.02 -19.78
CA ASP A 160 -12.03 -0.43 -20.17
C ASP A 160 -12.92 -0.78 -18.96
N ARG A 161 -12.92 0.08 -17.93
CA ARG A 161 -13.67 -0.08 -16.67
C ARG A 161 -13.32 -1.34 -15.87
N ARG A 162 -12.13 -1.90 -16.10
CA ARG A 162 -11.59 -3.05 -15.35
C ARG A 162 -10.31 -2.67 -14.63
N VAL A 163 -10.11 -3.38 -13.53
CA VAL A 163 -8.88 -3.31 -12.73
C VAL A 163 -8.06 -4.56 -13.01
N TYR A 164 -6.90 -4.40 -13.60
CA TYR A 164 -5.95 -5.49 -13.84
C TYR A 164 -4.87 -5.45 -12.78
N THR A 165 -4.63 -6.57 -12.13
CA THR A 165 -3.60 -6.69 -11.10
C THR A 165 -2.73 -7.91 -11.32
N LEU A 166 -1.44 -7.78 -11.03
CA LEU A 166 -0.48 -8.87 -11.03
C LEU A 166 0.09 -9.02 -9.63
N GLY A 167 -0.28 -10.09 -8.96
CA GLY A 167 0.23 -10.44 -7.64
C GLY A 167 1.70 -10.82 -7.64
N ALA A 168 2.36 -10.74 -6.48
CA ALA A 168 3.78 -11.05 -6.34
C ALA A 168 4.12 -12.53 -6.62
N THR A 169 3.13 -13.42 -6.49
CA THR A 169 3.23 -14.85 -6.81
C THR A 169 2.85 -15.19 -8.25
N GLY A 170 2.49 -14.17 -9.07
CA GLY A 170 2.14 -14.34 -10.46
C GLY A 170 0.64 -14.52 -10.73
N ILE A 171 -0.22 -14.32 -9.74
CA ILE A 171 -1.69 -14.33 -9.94
C ILE A 171 -2.09 -13.08 -10.70
N LEU A 172 -2.77 -13.27 -11.83
CA LEU A 172 -3.29 -12.21 -12.68
C LEU A 172 -4.80 -12.13 -12.51
N ASN A 173 -5.30 -10.97 -12.10
CA ASN A 173 -6.73 -10.70 -11.99
C ASN A 173 -7.19 -9.67 -13.02
N ALA A 174 -8.46 -9.80 -13.42
CA ALA A 174 -9.21 -8.80 -14.16
C ALA A 174 -10.57 -8.64 -13.45
N LEU A 175 -10.73 -7.54 -12.75
CA LEU A 175 -11.87 -7.26 -11.87
C LEU A 175 -12.73 -6.18 -12.51
N ASP A 176 -14.08 -6.33 -12.43
CA ASP A 176 -15.06 -5.37 -12.92
C ASP A 176 -15.44 -4.33 -11.88
#